data_063466912882d8d9a7bb82c5655a912b
#
_entry.id   063466912882d8d9a7bb82c5655a912b
#
_cell.length_a   1.000
_cell.length_b   1.000
_cell.length_c   1.000
_cell.angle_alpha   90.00
_cell.angle_beta   90.00
_cell.angle_gamma   90.00
#
_symmetry.space_group_name_H-M   'P 1'
#
loop_
_entity.id
_entity.type
_entity.pdbx_description
1 polymer ?
#
loop_
_entity_poly.entity_id
_entity_poly.type
_entity_poly.pdbx_seq_one_letter_code
_entity_poly.pdbx_strand_id
1 'polypeptide(L)'
;MGKQQDREKIVQEIKVAADLYRKHLVGKRFLYVFEGRYIEVLYKAANFRHLTGVATNLSAKKFYSYAAKKMLQASQIFFTPQHPFSLCKRKIKHIGQIAMLAGSEGFMLEEIVTDTRNYKFGTTDLNFTLCLNKEYDDKGQQKGDCFVVESLSLIHISEPTRHAQIS
;
A
#
# COMPACT_ATOMS: atom_id res chain seq x y z
N MET A 1 26.06 -9.39 -9.85
CA MET A 1 25.10 -10.24 -10.57
C MET A 1 23.74 -10.29 -9.91
N GLY A 2 23.65 -10.66 -8.65
CA GLY A 2 22.38 -10.78 -7.96
C GLY A 2 21.54 -9.50 -7.93
N LYS A 3 22.17 -8.35 -7.71
CA LYS A 3 21.43 -7.07 -7.61
C LYS A 3 20.72 -6.69 -8.90
N GLN A 4 21.34 -6.91 -10.04
CA GLN A 4 20.71 -6.59 -11.32
C GLN A 4 19.55 -7.54 -11.60
N GLN A 5 19.75 -8.83 -11.36
CA GLN A 5 18.71 -9.82 -11.54
C GLN A 5 17.55 -9.58 -10.59
N ASP A 6 17.85 -9.20 -9.34
CA ASP A 6 16.82 -8.87 -8.35
C ASP A 6 15.97 -7.69 -8.80
N ARG A 7 16.61 -6.64 -9.34
CA ARG A 7 15.87 -5.49 -9.84
C ARG A 7 15.00 -5.85 -11.04
N GLU A 8 15.52 -6.63 -11.97
CA GLU A 8 14.74 -7.05 -13.12
C GLU A 8 13.53 -7.89 -12.72
N LYS A 9 13.72 -8.78 -11.76
CA LYS A 9 12.63 -9.60 -11.24
C LYS A 9 11.57 -8.74 -10.57
N ILE A 10 11.98 -7.80 -9.73
CA ILE A 10 11.06 -6.92 -9.03
C ILE A 10 10.30 -6.02 -10.00
N VAL A 11 10.97 -5.53 -11.05
CA VAL A 11 10.28 -4.72 -12.06
C VAL A 11 9.12 -5.48 -12.69
N GLN A 12 9.33 -6.76 -13.00
CA GLN A 12 8.24 -7.56 -13.56
C GLN A 12 7.10 -7.72 -12.57
N GLU A 13 7.42 -7.95 -11.30
CA GLU A 13 6.40 -8.06 -10.26
C GLU A 13 5.68 -6.73 -10.03
N ILE A 14 6.39 -5.61 -10.11
CA ILE A 14 5.79 -4.28 -10.00
C ILE A 14 4.81 -4.03 -11.15
N LYS A 15 5.17 -4.43 -12.35
CA LYS A 15 4.28 -4.27 -13.51
C LYS A 15 2.99 -5.05 -13.34
N VAL A 16 3.08 -6.27 -12.84
CA VAL A 16 1.90 -7.08 -12.57
C VAL A 16 1.05 -6.42 -11.47
N ALA A 17 1.69 -5.99 -10.39
CA ALA A 17 1.00 -5.31 -9.29
C ALA A 17 0.34 -4.02 -9.75
N ALA A 18 1.01 -3.25 -10.60
CA ALA A 18 0.44 -2.00 -11.14
C ALA A 18 -0.79 -2.27 -11.99
N ASP A 19 -0.78 -3.35 -12.77
CA ASP A 19 -1.94 -3.73 -13.57
C ASP A 19 -3.14 -4.07 -12.68
N LEU A 20 -2.90 -4.85 -11.64
CA LEU A 20 -3.95 -5.19 -10.67
C LEU A 20 -4.44 -3.96 -9.91
N TYR A 21 -3.51 -3.11 -9.51
CA TYR A 21 -3.83 -1.86 -8.81
C TYR A 21 -4.71 -0.96 -9.68
N ARG A 22 -4.38 -0.85 -10.95
CA ARG A 22 -5.15 -0.05 -11.91
C ARG A 22 -6.55 -0.61 -12.11
N LYS A 23 -6.65 -1.93 -12.26
CA LYS A 23 -7.93 -2.57 -12.55
C LYS A 23 -8.88 -2.57 -11.36
N HIS A 24 -8.34 -2.75 -10.17
CA HIS A 24 -9.18 -3.07 -9.01
C HIS A 24 -9.20 -1.99 -7.93
N LEU A 25 -8.22 -1.12 -7.87
CA LEU A 25 -8.07 -0.21 -6.74
C LEU A 25 -8.09 1.27 -7.11
N VAL A 26 -7.26 1.67 -8.06
CA VAL A 26 -7.07 3.09 -8.37
C VAL A 26 -8.35 3.71 -8.90
N GLY A 27 -8.67 4.90 -8.38
CA GLY A 27 -9.85 5.62 -8.83
C GLY A 27 -11.17 5.13 -8.27
N LYS A 28 -11.13 4.13 -7.39
CA LYS A 28 -12.32 3.60 -6.76
C LYS A 28 -12.36 3.97 -5.29
N ARG A 29 -13.57 4.10 -4.76
CA ARG A 29 -13.78 4.32 -3.33
C ARG A 29 -14.26 3.03 -2.71
N PHE A 30 -13.65 2.67 -1.59
CA PHE A 30 -14.03 1.47 -0.85
C PHE A 30 -14.61 1.89 0.49
N LEU A 31 -15.72 1.26 0.85
CA LEU A 31 -16.35 1.45 2.13
C LEU A 31 -16.03 0.25 2.99
N TYR A 32 -15.24 0.46 4.02
CA TYR A 32 -14.92 -0.61 4.97
C TYR A 32 -15.71 -0.40 6.24
N VAL A 33 -16.51 -1.39 6.59
CA VAL A 33 -17.39 -1.33 7.77
C VAL A 33 -16.81 -2.23 8.86
N PHE A 34 -16.67 -1.68 10.05
CA PHE A 34 -16.18 -2.43 11.20
C PHE A 34 -16.68 -1.79 12.49
N GLU A 35 -17.01 -2.61 13.47
CA GLU A 35 -17.42 -2.18 14.81
C GLU A 35 -18.50 -1.10 14.80
N GLY A 36 -19.50 -1.26 13.93
CA GLY A 36 -20.61 -0.33 13.85
C GLY A 36 -20.32 1.02 13.21
N ARG A 37 -19.16 1.15 12.60
CA ARG A 37 -18.79 2.38 11.88
C ARG A 37 -18.14 2.01 10.56
N TYR A 38 -17.86 3.02 9.75
CA TYR A 38 -17.25 2.79 8.46
C TYR A 38 -16.23 3.87 8.14
N ILE A 39 -15.32 3.54 7.23
CA ILE A 39 -14.41 4.51 6.64
C ILE A 39 -14.45 4.36 5.12
N GLU A 40 -14.26 5.48 4.44
CA GLU A 40 -14.06 5.47 3.00
C GLU A 40 -12.57 5.55 2.69
N VAL A 41 -12.10 4.67 1.80
CA VAL A 41 -10.68 4.56 1.49
C VAL A 41 -10.47 4.71 -0.01
N LEU A 42 -9.48 5.51 -0.37
CA LEU A 42 -9.05 5.72 -1.74
C LEU A 42 -7.65 5.18 -1.94
N TYR A 43 -7.45 4.53 -3.07
CA TYR A 43 -6.12 4.11 -3.52
C TYR A 43 -5.72 5.03 -4.67
N LYS A 44 -4.66 5.81 -4.47
CA LYS A 44 -4.23 6.79 -5.46
C LYS A 44 -3.01 6.33 -6.21
N ALA A 45 -2.91 6.75 -7.46
CA ALA A 45 -1.75 6.45 -8.30
C ALA A 45 -0.44 6.88 -7.63
N ALA A 46 -0.43 8.06 -7.03
CA ALA A 46 0.78 8.60 -6.41
C ALA A 46 1.23 7.84 -5.17
N ASN A 47 0.38 6.98 -4.60
CA ASN A 47 0.74 6.20 -3.42
C ASN A 47 1.31 4.83 -3.77
N PHE A 48 1.20 4.42 -5.02
CA PHE A 48 1.64 3.08 -5.43
C PHE A 48 3.10 2.80 -5.10
N ARG A 49 3.99 3.77 -5.34
CA ARG A 49 5.41 3.61 -5.06
C ARG A 49 5.67 3.28 -3.59
N HIS A 50 5.02 4.02 -2.69
CA HIS A 50 5.19 3.77 -1.26
C HIS A 50 4.74 2.37 -0.87
N LEU A 51 3.70 1.88 -1.52
CA LEU A 51 3.21 0.53 -1.23
C LEU A 51 4.21 -0.54 -1.65
N THR A 52 5.01 -0.28 -2.68
CA THR A 52 6.04 -1.25 -3.11
C THR A 52 7.28 -1.24 -2.21
N GLY A 53 7.55 -0.12 -1.58
CA GLY A 53 8.74 0.03 -0.75
C GLY A 53 10.03 0.34 -1.51
N VAL A 54 10.04 0.24 -2.83
CA VAL A 54 11.26 0.53 -3.59
C VAL A 54 11.57 2.03 -3.62
N ALA A 55 12.85 2.35 -3.72
CA ALA A 55 13.29 3.71 -4.01
C ALA A 55 13.39 3.90 -5.52
N THR A 56 13.20 5.12 -5.98
CA THR A 56 13.27 5.44 -7.40
C THR A 56 13.66 6.90 -7.58
N ASN A 57 14.25 7.21 -8.72
CA ASN A 57 14.53 8.60 -9.11
C ASN A 57 13.35 9.23 -9.85
N LEU A 58 12.28 8.48 -10.07
CA LEU A 58 11.08 8.99 -10.71
C LEU A 58 10.15 9.63 -9.66
N SER A 59 9.33 10.58 -10.08
CA SER A 59 8.27 11.06 -9.21
C SER A 59 7.26 9.93 -8.97
N ALA A 60 6.50 10.03 -7.90
CA ALA A 60 5.52 9.00 -7.55
C ALA A 60 4.52 8.77 -8.68
N LYS A 61 4.08 9.84 -9.34
CA LYS A 61 3.14 9.73 -10.46
C LYS A 61 3.78 9.07 -11.67
N LYS A 62 5.02 9.44 -12.00
CA LYS A 62 5.73 8.83 -13.12
C LYS A 62 6.02 7.36 -12.85
N PHE A 63 6.41 7.04 -11.61
CA PHE A 63 6.68 5.65 -11.25
C PHE A 63 5.47 4.77 -11.54
N TYR A 64 4.31 5.17 -11.06
CA TYR A 64 3.09 4.41 -11.32
C TYR A 64 2.75 4.37 -12.80
N SER A 65 2.85 5.49 -13.49
CA SER A 65 2.53 5.56 -14.91
C SER A 65 3.43 4.62 -15.72
N TYR A 66 4.73 4.63 -15.44
CA TYR A 66 5.66 3.77 -16.15
C TYR A 66 5.40 2.29 -15.84
N ALA A 67 5.10 1.98 -14.58
CA ALA A 67 4.78 0.60 -14.20
C ALA A 67 3.51 0.13 -14.91
N ALA A 68 2.46 0.94 -14.91
CA ALA A 68 1.18 0.60 -15.52
C ALA A 68 1.29 0.46 -17.05
N LYS A 69 2.15 1.24 -17.68
CA LYS A 69 2.39 1.18 -19.12
C LYS A 69 3.48 0.17 -19.49
N LYS A 70 4.00 -0.55 -18.51
CA LYS A 70 5.06 -1.56 -18.69
C LYS A 70 6.36 -0.98 -19.23
N MET A 71 6.64 0.27 -18.87
CA MET A 71 7.84 0.99 -19.30
C MET A 71 8.90 1.10 -18.21
N LEU A 72 8.59 0.70 -16.98
CA LEU A 72 9.53 0.79 -15.88
C LEU A 72 10.75 -0.10 -16.12
N GLN A 73 11.94 0.45 -15.88
CA GLN A 73 13.20 -0.26 -16.09
C GLN A 73 13.92 -0.50 -14.78
N ALA A 74 14.72 -1.57 -14.75
CA ALA A 74 15.47 -1.95 -13.57
C ALA A 74 16.43 -0.86 -13.08
N SER A 75 16.96 -0.06 -13.99
CA SER A 75 17.86 1.05 -13.64
C SER A 75 17.14 2.19 -12.91
N GLN A 76 15.83 2.17 -12.88
CA GLN A 76 15.04 3.23 -12.26
C GLN A 76 14.62 2.91 -10.83
N ILE A 77 14.94 1.73 -10.34
CA ILE A 77 14.57 1.32 -8.97
C ILE A 77 15.81 0.95 -8.17
N PHE A 78 15.69 1.12 -6.85
CA PHE A 78 16.78 0.84 -5.92
C PHE A 78 16.21 0.23 -4.65
N PHE A 79 17.04 -0.55 -3.95
CA PHE A 79 16.70 -1.08 -2.64
C PHE A 79 17.49 -0.30 -1.59
N THR A 80 16.88 -0.05 -0.45
CA THR A 80 17.52 0.64 0.67
C THR A 80 17.69 -0.32 1.84
N PRO A 81 18.54 0.02 2.82
CA PRO A 81 18.65 -0.82 4.02
C PRO A 81 17.32 -0.99 4.74
N GLN A 82 16.45 0.02 4.70
CA GLN A 82 15.12 -0.05 5.31
C GLN A 82 14.14 -0.83 4.47
N HIS A 83 14.38 -0.92 3.17
CA HIS A 83 13.52 -1.63 2.22
C HIS A 83 14.36 -2.50 1.30
N PRO A 84 14.91 -3.60 1.83
CA PRO A 84 15.72 -4.52 1.00
C PRO A 84 14.83 -5.29 0.03
N PHE A 85 15.47 -5.98 -0.89
CA PHE A 85 14.79 -6.75 -1.94
C PHE A 85 13.69 -7.65 -1.39
N SER A 86 14.00 -8.42 -0.36
CA SER A 86 13.04 -9.38 0.20
C SER A 86 11.79 -8.69 0.75
N LEU A 87 11.96 -7.54 1.40
CA LEU A 87 10.84 -6.80 1.94
C LEU A 87 9.99 -6.19 0.82
N CYS A 88 10.63 -5.60 -0.18
CA CYS A 88 9.92 -5.05 -1.34
C CYS A 88 9.11 -6.13 -2.06
N LYS A 89 9.72 -7.30 -2.25
CA LYS A 89 9.05 -8.42 -2.89
C LYS A 89 7.79 -8.82 -2.15
N ARG A 90 7.85 -8.88 -0.82
CA ARG A 90 6.70 -9.23 0.00
C ARG A 90 5.62 -8.14 -0.07
N LYS A 91 6.01 -6.87 -0.03
CA LYS A 91 5.06 -5.77 -0.13
C LYS A 91 4.34 -5.78 -1.46
N ILE A 92 5.06 -5.99 -2.55
CA ILE A 92 4.47 -6.04 -3.89
C ILE A 92 3.47 -7.19 -3.99
N LYS A 93 3.79 -8.33 -3.40
CA LYS A 93 2.87 -9.46 -3.34
C LYS A 93 1.58 -9.09 -2.61
N HIS A 94 1.69 -8.37 -1.50
CA HIS A 94 0.51 -7.94 -0.75
C HIS A 94 -0.35 -6.94 -1.53
N ILE A 95 0.25 -6.10 -2.37
CA ILE A 95 -0.52 -5.22 -3.25
C ILE A 95 -1.46 -6.05 -4.12
N GLY A 96 -0.93 -7.12 -4.72
CA GLY A 96 -1.75 -8.02 -5.53
C GLY A 96 -2.88 -8.67 -4.74
N GLN A 97 -2.58 -9.08 -3.51
CA GLN A 97 -3.58 -9.69 -2.64
C GLN A 97 -4.68 -8.70 -2.27
N ILE A 98 -4.31 -7.47 -1.93
CA ILE A 98 -5.28 -6.41 -1.64
C ILE A 98 -6.18 -6.18 -2.85
N ALA A 99 -5.59 -6.10 -4.03
CA ALA A 99 -6.33 -5.86 -5.25
C ALA A 99 -7.38 -6.95 -5.51
N MET A 100 -7.01 -8.19 -5.24
CA MET A 100 -7.92 -9.31 -5.44
C MET A 100 -9.02 -9.39 -4.38
N LEU A 101 -8.74 -8.93 -3.17
CA LEU A 101 -9.66 -9.04 -2.05
C LEU A 101 -10.51 -7.79 -1.83
N ALA A 102 -10.09 -6.66 -2.37
CA ALA A 102 -10.83 -5.41 -2.21
C ALA A 102 -12.24 -5.57 -2.78
N GLY A 103 -13.22 -5.21 -1.99
CA GLY A 103 -14.61 -5.37 -2.37
C GLY A 103 -15.19 -6.75 -2.10
N SER A 104 -14.39 -7.71 -1.63
CA SER A 104 -14.94 -9.00 -1.22
C SER A 104 -15.48 -8.89 0.21
N GLU A 105 -16.48 -9.70 0.53
CA GLU A 105 -17.06 -9.70 1.86
C GLU A 105 -16.10 -10.22 2.93
N GLY A 106 -15.11 -10.98 2.52
CA GLY A 106 -14.12 -11.53 3.45
C GLY A 106 -12.98 -10.59 3.78
N PHE A 107 -12.93 -9.42 3.14
CA PHE A 107 -11.87 -8.45 3.40
C PHE A 107 -12.27 -7.55 4.56
N MET A 108 -11.77 -7.88 5.73
CA MET A 108 -12.06 -7.14 6.96
C MET A 108 -10.82 -6.39 7.43
N LEU A 109 -11.02 -5.15 7.82
CA LEU A 109 -9.95 -4.34 8.38
C LEU A 109 -10.11 -4.24 9.89
N GLU A 110 -8.99 -4.31 10.61
CA GLU A 110 -8.94 -4.02 12.03
C GLU A 110 -8.27 -2.66 12.23
N GLU A 111 -8.93 -1.80 12.97
CA GLU A 111 -8.38 -0.48 13.28
C GLU A 111 -7.36 -0.58 14.41
N ILE A 112 -6.20 0.00 14.17
CA ILE A 112 -5.16 0.10 15.18
C ILE A 112 -4.82 1.58 15.35
N VAL A 113 -5.03 2.11 16.55
CA VAL A 113 -4.69 3.49 16.85
C VAL A 113 -3.25 3.51 17.34
N THR A 114 -2.44 4.35 16.72
CA THR A 114 -1.04 4.54 17.12
C THR A 114 -0.87 5.91 17.78
N ASP A 115 0.29 6.13 18.37
CA ASP A 115 0.62 7.41 18.98
C ASP A 115 0.72 8.55 17.96
N THR A 116 0.79 8.20 16.70
CA THR A 116 0.78 9.18 15.63
C THR A 116 -0.66 9.41 15.17
N ARG A 117 -0.86 10.41 14.34
CA ARG A 117 -2.18 10.72 13.79
C ARG A 117 -2.69 9.68 12.81
N ASN A 118 -1.84 8.77 12.40
CA ASN A 118 -2.19 7.79 11.39
C ASN A 118 -2.93 6.63 12.03
N TYR A 119 -4.02 6.24 11.41
CA TYR A 119 -4.68 4.99 11.74
C TYR A 119 -4.06 3.90 10.90
N LYS A 120 -3.83 2.76 11.52
CA LYS A 120 -3.34 1.59 10.82
C LYS A 120 -4.44 0.55 10.80
N PHE A 121 -4.69 0.03 9.62
CA PHE A 121 -5.69 -1.02 9.43
C PHE A 121 -4.98 -2.25 8.87
N GLY A 122 -5.38 -3.40 9.32
CA GLY A 122 -4.83 -4.64 8.84
C GLY A 122 -5.90 -5.69 8.66
N THR A 123 -5.52 -6.81 8.08
CA THR A 123 -6.40 -7.95 8.00
C THR A 123 -5.74 -9.13 8.68
N THR A 124 -6.57 -10.00 9.25
CA THR A 124 -6.08 -11.19 9.91
C THR A 124 -5.48 -12.19 8.93
N ASP A 125 -5.90 -12.13 7.67
CA ASP A 125 -5.53 -13.13 6.69
C ASP A 125 -4.22 -12.83 5.98
N LEU A 126 -3.82 -11.57 5.91
CA LEU A 126 -2.70 -11.16 5.07
C LEU A 126 -1.46 -10.73 5.85
N ASN A 127 -1.56 -10.62 7.15
CA ASN A 127 -0.42 -10.24 8.03
C ASN A 127 0.27 -8.96 7.58
N PHE A 128 -0.52 -7.98 7.19
CA PHE A 128 0.00 -6.67 6.85
C PHE A 128 -0.86 -5.58 7.47
N THR A 129 -0.34 -4.37 7.48
CA THR A 129 -1.06 -3.20 7.96
C THR A 129 -1.05 -2.14 6.88
N LEU A 130 -2.22 -1.65 6.54
CA LEU A 130 -2.33 -0.49 5.68
C LEU A 130 -2.26 0.77 6.54
N CYS A 131 -1.39 1.69 6.16
CA CYS A 131 -1.29 2.97 6.83
C CYS A 131 -2.14 3.97 6.08
N LEU A 132 -3.17 4.45 6.73
CA LEU A 132 -4.13 5.37 6.14
C LEU A 132 -4.00 6.73 6.78
N ASN A 133 -4.25 7.75 6.00
CA ASN A 133 -4.30 9.11 6.51
C ASN A 133 -5.34 9.90 5.73
N LYS A 134 -5.87 10.95 6.34
CA LYS A 134 -6.74 11.86 5.61
C LYS A 134 -5.93 12.58 4.55
N GLU A 135 -6.58 12.93 3.48
CA GLU A 135 -5.92 13.67 2.42
C GLU A 135 -5.85 15.16 2.77
N TYR A 136 -4.68 15.76 2.58
CA TYR A 136 -4.47 17.17 2.85
C TYR A 136 -3.97 17.87 1.60
N ASP A 137 -4.33 19.16 1.46
CA ASP A 137 -3.84 19.97 0.36
C ASP A 137 -2.45 20.56 0.69
N ASP A 138 -1.89 21.34 -0.24
CA ASP A 138 -0.57 21.95 -0.07
C ASP A 138 -0.53 22.94 1.09
N LYS A 139 -1.69 23.40 1.56
CA LYS A 139 -1.79 24.33 2.69
C LYS A 139 -2.02 23.62 4.02
N GLY A 140 -2.02 22.30 4.00
CA GLY A 140 -2.24 21.50 5.19
C GLY A 140 -3.70 21.36 5.60
N GLN A 141 -4.63 21.73 4.73
CA GLN A 141 -6.06 21.60 5.01
C GLN A 141 -6.59 20.27 4.51
N GLN A 142 -7.46 19.65 5.30
CA GLN A 142 -8.04 18.37 4.94
C GLN A 142 -8.95 18.53 3.72
N LYS A 143 -8.75 17.68 2.72
CA LYS A 143 -9.48 17.76 1.45
C LYS A 143 -10.81 17.04 1.45
N GLY A 144 -11.13 16.31 2.49
CA GLY A 144 -12.38 15.56 2.56
C GLY A 144 -12.31 14.54 3.67
N ASP A 145 -13.29 13.65 3.72
CA ASP A 145 -13.38 12.66 4.78
C ASP A 145 -12.79 11.30 4.41
N CYS A 146 -12.39 11.13 3.15
CA CYS A 146 -11.80 9.87 2.71
C CYS A 146 -10.39 9.69 3.24
N PHE A 147 -10.07 8.45 3.58
CA PHE A 147 -8.70 8.05 3.89
C PHE A 147 -7.98 7.68 2.60
N VAL A 148 -6.70 7.96 2.55
CA VAL A 148 -5.83 7.60 1.44
C VAL A 148 -4.85 6.54 1.94
N VAL A 149 -4.63 5.50 1.16
CA VAL A 149 -3.67 4.46 1.50
C VAL A 149 -2.27 4.98 1.19
N GLU A 150 -1.52 5.35 2.22
CA GLU A 150 -0.20 5.94 2.06
C GLU A 150 0.90 4.91 1.98
N SER A 151 0.82 3.86 2.79
CA SER A 151 1.87 2.86 2.80
C SER A 151 1.35 1.52 3.30
N LEU A 152 2.17 0.51 3.13
CA LEU A 152 1.90 -0.85 3.58
C LEU A 152 3.04 -1.28 4.48
N SER A 153 2.71 -1.74 5.67
CA SER A 153 3.68 -2.21 6.64
C SER A 153 3.53 -3.71 6.83
N LEU A 154 4.66 -4.40 6.91
CA LEU A 154 4.70 -5.82 7.23
C LEU A 154 5.02 -6.05 8.69
N ILE A 155 4.91 -5.03 9.53
CA ILE A 155 5.10 -5.17 10.97
C ILE A 155 4.07 -6.16 11.49
N HIS A 156 4.54 -7.09 12.28
CA HIS A 156 3.71 -8.12 12.87
C HIS A 156 2.68 -7.53 13.81
N ILE A 157 1.42 -7.73 13.52
CA ILE A 157 0.32 -7.26 14.37
C ILE A 157 -0.36 -8.42 15.09
N SER A 158 0.37 -9.47 15.34
CA SER A 158 -0.16 -10.68 15.94
C SER A 158 -0.20 -10.65 17.45
N GLU A 159 0.34 -9.62 18.08
CA GLU A 159 0.38 -9.55 19.53
C GLU A 159 -1.01 -9.24 20.09
N PRO A 160 -1.54 -10.08 20.95
CA PRO A 160 -2.91 -9.90 21.46
C PRO A 160 -3.15 -8.57 22.15
N THR A 161 -2.14 -8.02 22.79
CA THR A 161 -2.25 -6.76 23.50
C THR A 161 -2.65 -5.59 22.59
N ARG A 162 -2.41 -5.72 21.31
CA ARG A 162 -2.82 -4.68 20.38
C ARG A 162 -4.30 -4.60 20.18
N HIS A 163 -4.98 -5.72 20.37
CA HIS A 163 -6.42 -5.76 20.23
C HIS A 163 -7.10 -4.91 21.30
N ALA A 164 -6.49 -4.76 22.45
CA ALA A 164 -7.01 -3.89 23.48
C ALA A 164 -6.97 -2.41 23.08
N GLN A 165 -6.18 -2.07 22.10
CA GLN A 165 -6.04 -0.70 21.60
C GLN A 165 -6.95 -0.41 20.42
N ILE A 166 -7.66 -1.40 19.94
CA ILE A 166 -8.62 -1.22 18.86
C ILE A 166 -9.85 -0.56 19.42
N SER A 167 -10.21 0.53 18.86
CA SER A 167 -11.34 1.33 19.35
C SER A 167 -12.67 0.81 18.85
#